data_b0f1ec1a19c2a76ac9a20ecd4bab6a71
#
_entry.id   b0f1ec1a19c2a76ac9a20ecd4bab6a71
#
_cell.length_a   1.000
_cell.length_b   1.000
_cell.length_c   1.000
_cell.angle_alpha   90.00
_cell.angle_beta   90.00
_cell.angle_gamma   90.00
#
_symmetry.space_group_name_H-M   'P 1'
#
loop_
_entity.id
_entity.type
_entity.pdbx_description
1 polymer ?
#
loop_
_entity_poly.entity_id
_entity_poly.type
_entity_poly.pdbx_seq_one_letter_code
_entity_poly.pdbx_strand_id
1 'polypeptide(L)'
;MVNIDNLICLSPKDSYLVDSPVKRKGFLGELERKTGPFVRSPGVGYPYLIGFLRKNKIITDSTRLVLQHDLIEGIRPIEKLIEMKVDLSRNGCDVLFITAYTNSVREAYRRAREAKKAYKAIGRSLITVLGGPHASAMTNEGTRLGHVDAIVAGEGEWAAAQLLTDVKEGRPVKPLYQAPFARIRDKNTLTLDMGIWQGLRPTPQQIVTSTSFARGCKLDCSFCAVKITNGELVRNRDYSDVVDEIRGQGIPFDRETISSAPDGFFNRILKLFARMPVLGKRYGDSLIRLIGPGYTNRFFFWDDNLYNARGSLEKLCEAIRPLGRPWAAQLTMDIAKYPALLKLAYESGCRELFLGIESVNQDGLDGLDKWSNQTDSMQDYIQRVHDAGIRVMGAFVFGLDGDDVSVFDQTLEFVYKNGIDFLVANIIQPYPGTGTFQEAVTGETLLPWTACPADSDIAMDYNWPLFDGAHVLVRPTRMSVEELQNGYYYFLKEAYSLTGISRRFRFKEMGARKFPQHFVENYLVSRYSMNKTAYAIKKRLVKNRFPVVEKPGEAPLPGILRRSSVTGGARPLTRSQ
;
A
#
# COMPACT_ATOMS: atom_id res chain seq x y z
N MET A 1 -6.81 11.84 -36.20
CA MET A 1 -6.79 11.43 -34.76
C MET A 1 -6.60 9.91 -34.73
N VAL A 2 -5.67 9.44 -33.95
CA VAL A 2 -5.41 8.01 -33.74
C VAL A 2 -6.35 7.51 -32.62
N ASN A 3 -7.01 6.37 -32.82
CA ASN A 3 -7.81 5.77 -31.76
C ASN A 3 -6.92 5.02 -30.78
N ILE A 4 -7.23 5.12 -29.48
CA ILE A 4 -6.68 4.23 -28.47
C ILE A 4 -7.57 3.00 -28.42
N ASP A 5 -7.09 1.90 -28.97
CA ASP A 5 -7.87 0.66 -29.09
C ASP A 5 -7.87 -0.13 -27.80
N ASN A 6 -6.69 -0.29 -27.18
CA ASN A 6 -6.56 -0.98 -25.93
C ASN A 6 -5.81 -0.10 -24.90
N LEU A 7 -6.41 0.07 -23.72
CA LEU A 7 -5.77 0.64 -22.54
C LEU A 7 -5.53 -0.48 -21.52
N ILE A 8 -4.28 -0.87 -21.38
CA ILE A 8 -3.85 -1.96 -20.52
C ILE A 8 -3.35 -1.38 -19.21
N CYS A 9 -3.93 -1.77 -18.09
CA CYS A 9 -3.55 -1.33 -16.76
C CYS A 9 -3.00 -2.53 -15.97
N LEU A 10 -1.72 -2.46 -15.60
CA LEU A 10 -1.00 -3.53 -14.93
C LEU A 10 -0.51 -3.07 -13.54
N SER A 11 -0.86 -3.82 -12.51
CA SER A 11 -0.29 -3.71 -11.16
C SER A 11 0.61 -4.93 -10.90
N PRO A 12 1.93 -4.80 -11.04
CA PRO A 12 2.85 -5.90 -10.82
C PRO A 12 2.95 -6.26 -9.35
N LYS A 13 3.25 -7.51 -9.07
CA LYS A 13 3.55 -8.00 -7.73
C LYS A 13 4.95 -7.57 -7.31
N ASP A 14 5.18 -7.44 -6.00
CA ASP A 14 6.51 -7.20 -5.44
C ASP A 14 7.50 -8.27 -5.89
N SER A 15 8.71 -7.86 -6.26
CA SER A 15 9.72 -8.73 -6.85
C SER A 15 10.08 -9.93 -5.96
N TYR A 16 10.02 -9.77 -4.64
CA TYR A 16 10.27 -10.87 -3.68
C TYR A 16 9.17 -11.91 -3.59
N LEU A 17 7.94 -11.51 -3.92
CA LEU A 17 6.81 -12.41 -3.91
C LEU A 17 6.76 -13.31 -5.15
N VAL A 18 7.47 -12.93 -6.21
CA VAL A 18 7.58 -13.71 -7.45
C VAL A 18 8.43 -14.95 -7.25
N ASP A 19 9.56 -14.80 -6.52
CA ASP A 19 10.57 -15.85 -6.37
C ASP A 19 10.38 -16.76 -5.17
N SER A 20 9.31 -16.61 -4.39
CA SER A 20 9.06 -17.41 -3.20
C SER A 20 8.09 -18.58 -3.48
N PRO A 21 8.59 -19.77 -3.83
CA PRO A 21 7.77 -20.97 -3.95
C PRO A 21 7.53 -21.58 -2.55
N VAL A 22 6.85 -20.89 -1.65
CA VAL A 22 6.40 -21.53 -0.41
C VAL A 22 5.20 -22.41 -0.74
N LYS A 23 5.47 -23.56 -1.33
CA LYS A 23 4.49 -24.66 -1.42
C LYS A 23 4.44 -25.34 -0.05
N ARG A 24 3.59 -24.85 0.84
CA ARG A 24 3.23 -25.63 2.03
C ARG A 24 2.25 -26.72 1.61
N LYS A 25 2.58 -27.95 1.97
CA LYS A 25 1.69 -29.12 1.83
C LYS A 25 0.74 -29.15 3.05
N GLY A 26 -0.50 -29.58 2.87
CA GLY A 26 -1.48 -29.81 3.93
C GLY A 26 -2.55 -28.74 4.07
N PHE A 27 -3.47 -28.93 5.01
CA PHE A 27 -4.66 -28.11 5.25
C PHE A 27 -4.34 -26.60 5.42
N LEU A 28 -3.31 -26.27 6.19
CA LEU A 28 -2.91 -24.86 6.42
C LEU A 28 -2.37 -24.18 5.15
N GLY A 29 -1.63 -24.90 4.30
CA GLY A 29 -1.17 -24.36 3.02
C GLY A 29 -2.30 -24.17 2.01
N GLU A 30 -3.34 -24.98 2.10
CA GLU A 30 -4.54 -24.85 1.28
C GLU A 30 -5.44 -23.72 1.80
N LEU A 31 -5.56 -23.55 3.10
CA LEU A 31 -6.23 -22.42 3.74
C LEU A 31 -5.53 -21.10 3.35
N GLU A 32 -4.19 -21.06 3.40
CA GLU A 32 -3.38 -19.89 3.02
C GLU A 32 -3.57 -19.51 1.54
N ARG A 33 -3.60 -20.48 0.63
CA ARG A 33 -3.90 -20.23 -0.79
C ARG A 33 -5.31 -19.71 -1.03
N LYS A 34 -6.28 -20.13 -0.21
CA LYS A 34 -7.69 -19.79 -0.34
C LYS A 34 -8.09 -18.54 0.44
N THR A 35 -7.39 -18.21 1.54
CA THR A 35 -7.68 -17.04 2.37
C THR A 35 -6.75 -15.85 2.09
N GLY A 36 -5.59 -16.07 1.48
CA GLY A 36 -4.67 -15.01 1.07
C GLY A 36 -5.32 -13.83 0.32
N PRO A 37 -6.39 -14.04 -0.46
CA PRO A 37 -7.14 -12.96 -1.10
C PRO A 37 -7.97 -12.05 -0.18
N PHE A 38 -8.27 -12.47 1.06
CA PHE A 38 -9.19 -11.70 1.93
C PHE A 38 -8.68 -10.34 2.39
N VAL A 39 -7.37 -10.12 2.37
CA VAL A 39 -6.73 -8.88 2.83
C VAL A 39 -6.29 -8.00 1.66
N ARG A 40 -6.58 -8.39 0.43
CA ARG A 40 -6.11 -7.69 -0.76
C ARG A 40 -7.14 -6.70 -1.25
N SER A 41 -6.91 -5.42 -0.99
CA SER A 41 -7.59 -4.35 -1.71
C SER A 41 -6.80 -4.02 -2.98
N PRO A 42 -7.44 -3.94 -4.15
CA PRO A 42 -6.77 -3.55 -5.39
C PRO A 42 -6.32 -2.09 -5.41
N GLY A 43 -6.54 -1.34 -4.31
CA GLY A 43 -6.31 0.09 -4.26
C GLY A 43 -7.30 0.90 -5.10
N VAL A 44 -7.23 2.20 -4.98
CA VAL A 44 -8.14 3.12 -5.68
C VAL A 44 -7.49 3.84 -6.89
N GLY A 45 -6.19 3.64 -7.13
CA GLY A 45 -5.45 4.39 -8.15
C GLY A 45 -6.03 4.23 -9.55
N TYR A 46 -6.16 3.00 -10.06
CA TYR A 46 -6.77 2.77 -11.37
C TYR A 46 -8.27 3.11 -11.40
N PRO A 47 -9.10 2.75 -10.40
CA PRO A 47 -10.47 3.20 -10.36
C PRO A 47 -10.66 4.72 -10.53
N TYR A 48 -9.87 5.54 -9.85
CA TYR A 48 -9.93 6.99 -10.02
C TYR A 48 -9.40 7.43 -11.39
N LEU A 49 -8.27 6.89 -11.83
CA LEU A 49 -7.72 7.21 -13.14
C LEU A 49 -8.72 6.92 -14.27
N ILE A 50 -9.27 5.72 -14.32
CA ILE A 50 -10.20 5.31 -15.35
C ILE A 50 -11.52 6.09 -15.27
N GLY A 51 -12.05 6.29 -14.06
CA GLY A 51 -13.25 7.10 -13.85
C GLY A 51 -13.07 8.52 -14.37
N PHE A 52 -11.91 9.14 -14.07
CA PHE A 52 -11.56 10.47 -14.60
C PHE A 52 -11.45 10.48 -16.14
N LEU A 53 -10.73 9.52 -16.73
CA LEU A 53 -10.53 9.46 -18.18
C LEU A 53 -11.84 9.25 -18.94
N ARG A 54 -12.76 8.43 -18.42
CA ARG A 54 -14.10 8.21 -19.00
C ARG A 54 -14.96 9.47 -18.90
N LYS A 55 -15.04 10.06 -17.70
CA LYS A 55 -15.86 11.25 -17.45
C LYS A 55 -15.45 12.43 -18.32
N ASN A 56 -14.16 12.61 -18.54
CA ASN A 56 -13.62 13.67 -19.39
C ASN A 56 -13.52 13.25 -20.88
N LYS A 57 -14.09 12.12 -21.28
CA LYS A 57 -14.12 11.61 -22.68
C LYS A 57 -12.72 11.42 -23.29
N ILE A 58 -11.70 11.24 -22.44
CA ILE A 58 -10.34 10.91 -22.89
C ILE A 58 -10.32 9.48 -23.43
N ILE A 59 -11.01 8.56 -22.76
CA ILE A 59 -11.33 7.22 -23.27
C ILE A 59 -12.84 7.07 -23.40
N THR A 60 -13.28 6.22 -24.32
CA THR A 60 -14.70 6.00 -24.64
C THR A 60 -15.00 4.50 -24.59
N ASP A 61 -16.24 4.12 -24.79
CA ASP A 61 -16.65 2.70 -24.84
C ASP A 61 -15.97 1.92 -25.99
N SER A 62 -15.46 2.63 -27.00
CA SER A 62 -14.65 2.02 -28.06
C SER A 62 -13.23 1.64 -27.59
N THR A 63 -12.73 2.20 -26.49
CA THR A 63 -11.44 1.84 -25.91
C THR A 63 -11.60 0.59 -25.03
N ARG A 64 -10.98 -0.52 -25.45
CA ARG A 64 -10.98 -1.74 -24.64
C ARG A 64 -10.09 -1.57 -23.42
N LEU A 65 -10.67 -1.71 -22.25
CA LEU A 65 -9.94 -1.68 -20.99
C LEU A 65 -9.47 -3.10 -20.61
N VAL A 66 -8.17 -3.27 -20.45
CA VAL A 66 -7.54 -4.52 -20.04
C VAL A 66 -6.90 -4.33 -18.68
N LEU A 67 -7.35 -5.09 -17.69
CA LEU A 67 -6.85 -5.00 -16.32
C LEU A 67 -6.12 -6.28 -15.93
N GLN A 68 -4.97 -6.12 -15.29
CA GLN A 68 -4.22 -7.20 -14.67
C GLN A 68 -3.67 -6.74 -13.33
N HIS A 69 -4.07 -7.41 -12.29
CA HIS A 69 -3.56 -7.18 -10.93
C HIS A 69 -2.91 -8.48 -10.42
N ASP A 70 -1.57 -8.54 -10.46
CA ASP A 70 -0.83 -9.78 -10.19
C ASP A 70 -1.04 -10.33 -8.77
N LEU A 71 -1.30 -9.47 -7.78
CA LEU A 71 -1.63 -9.92 -6.42
C LEU A 71 -3.00 -10.59 -6.33
N ILE A 72 -3.95 -10.19 -7.18
CA ILE A 72 -5.34 -10.67 -7.14
C ILE A 72 -5.51 -11.86 -8.07
N GLU A 73 -5.10 -11.71 -9.33
CA GLU A 73 -5.31 -12.71 -10.39
C GLU A 73 -4.18 -13.74 -10.50
N GLY A 74 -3.05 -13.49 -9.81
CA GLY A 74 -1.80 -14.22 -10.01
C GLY A 74 -1.02 -13.69 -11.22
N ILE A 75 0.29 -13.98 -11.21
CA ILE A 75 1.19 -13.55 -12.29
C ILE A 75 0.86 -14.36 -13.55
N ARG A 76 0.64 -13.64 -14.65
CA ARG A 76 0.45 -14.24 -15.98
C ARG A 76 1.59 -13.81 -16.90
N PRO A 77 2.13 -14.71 -17.73
CA PRO A 77 2.99 -14.31 -18.84
C PRO A 77 2.31 -13.22 -19.68
N ILE A 78 3.09 -12.23 -20.11
CA ILE A 78 2.54 -11.07 -20.82
C ILE A 78 1.92 -11.47 -22.15
N GLU A 79 2.49 -12.46 -22.83
CA GLU A 79 1.99 -13.02 -24.08
C GLU A 79 0.58 -13.59 -23.91
N LYS A 80 0.35 -14.35 -22.84
CA LYS A 80 -0.98 -14.87 -22.51
C LYS A 80 -1.99 -13.77 -22.16
N LEU A 81 -1.52 -12.69 -21.50
CA LEU A 81 -2.36 -11.55 -21.20
C LEU A 81 -2.83 -10.87 -22.50
N ILE A 82 -1.90 -10.66 -23.44
CA ILE A 82 -2.19 -10.07 -24.76
C ILE A 82 -3.17 -10.96 -25.52
N GLU A 83 -2.86 -12.25 -25.65
CA GLU A 83 -3.70 -13.22 -26.37
C GLU A 83 -5.14 -13.28 -25.81
N MET A 84 -5.29 -13.29 -24.50
CA MET A 84 -6.59 -13.51 -23.85
C MET A 84 -7.45 -12.26 -23.73
N LYS A 85 -6.83 -11.07 -23.58
CA LYS A 85 -7.54 -9.87 -23.14
C LYS A 85 -7.46 -8.71 -24.13
N VAL A 86 -6.42 -8.64 -24.97
CA VAL A 86 -6.21 -7.52 -25.91
C VAL A 86 -6.97 -7.76 -27.21
N ASP A 87 -7.63 -6.73 -27.72
CA ASP A 87 -8.27 -6.79 -29.04
C ASP A 87 -7.27 -6.40 -30.13
N LEU A 88 -6.71 -7.39 -30.79
CA LEU A 88 -5.73 -7.23 -31.87
C LEU A 88 -6.37 -7.04 -33.25
N SER A 89 -7.69 -7.06 -33.37
CA SER A 89 -8.40 -6.88 -34.66
C SER A 89 -8.40 -5.43 -35.15
N ARG A 90 -8.06 -4.48 -34.26
CA ARG A 90 -8.07 -3.05 -34.54
C ARG A 90 -6.66 -2.55 -34.87
N ASN A 91 -6.58 -1.45 -35.64
CA ASN A 91 -5.31 -0.89 -36.13
C ASN A 91 -4.91 0.44 -35.48
N GLY A 92 -5.50 0.79 -34.34
CA GLY A 92 -5.14 1.98 -33.57
C GLY A 92 -3.90 1.79 -32.70
N CYS A 93 -3.79 2.60 -31.66
CA CYS A 93 -2.68 2.57 -30.72
C CYS A 93 -3.05 1.83 -29.43
N ASP A 94 -2.13 1.02 -28.93
CA ASP A 94 -2.27 0.36 -27.64
C ASP A 94 -1.34 1.03 -26.62
N VAL A 95 -1.85 1.24 -25.41
CA VAL A 95 -1.10 1.90 -24.31
C VAL A 95 -1.13 1.01 -23.08
N LEU A 96 0.06 0.75 -22.51
CA LEU A 96 0.23 -0.01 -21.29
C LEU A 96 0.63 0.91 -20.14
N PHE A 97 -0.27 1.11 -19.18
CA PHE A 97 0.02 1.75 -17.90
C PHE A 97 0.44 0.71 -16.86
N ILE A 98 1.58 0.93 -16.22
CA ILE A 98 2.08 0.12 -15.12
C ILE A 98 2.22 1.01 -13.90
N THR A 99 1.61 0.63 -12.76
CA THR A 99 1.83 1.33 -11.49
C THR A 99 2.83 0.57 -10.65
N ALA A 100 3.79 1.26 -10.04
CA ALA A 100 4.81 0.62 -9.20
C ALA A 100 5.08 1.38 -7.90
N TYR A 101 5.19 0.61 -6.82
CA TYR A 101 5.93 1.02 -5.63
C TYR A 101 7.43 0.76 -5.84
N THR A 102 8.28 1.33 -4.99
CA THR A 102 9.74 1.22 -5.15
C THR A 102 10.20 -0.23 -5.16
N ASN A 103 9.70 -1.06 -4.26
CA ASN A 103 10.05 -2.49 -4.19
C ASN A 103 9.51 -3.35 -5.35
N SER A 104 8.56 -2.86 -6.14
CA SER A 104 7.96 -3.59 -7.27
C SER A 104 8.43 -3.08 -8.64
N VAL A 105 9.26 -2.04 -8.68
CA VAL A 105 9.61 -1.37 -9.95
C VAL A 105 10.43 -2.26 -10.89
N ARG A 106 11.32 -3.12 -10.36
CA ARG A 106 12.05 -4.08 -11.19
C ARG A 106 11.10 -4.97 -12.00
N GLU A 107 10.05 -5.44 -11.35
CA GLU A 107 9.02 -6.24 -12.02
C GLU A 107 8.24 -5.40 -13.03
N ALA A 108 7.94 -4.15 -12.71
CA ALA A 108 7.29 -3.22 -13.65
C ALA A 108 8.13 -3.03 -14.92
N TYR A 109 9.43 -2.78 -14.79
CA TYR A 109 10.35 -2.67 -15.93
C TYR A 109 10.46 -3.96 -16.74
N ARG A 110 10.55 -5.10 -16.06
CA ARG A 110 10.58 -6.41 -16.72
C ARG A 110 9.30 -6.63 -17.54
N ARG A 111 8.13 -6.37 -16.96
CA ARG A 111 6.84 -6.49 -17.64
C ARG A 111 6.68 -5.55 -18.84
N ALA A 112 7.17 -4.31 -18.72
CA ALA A 112 7.18 -3.36 -19.84
C ALA A 112 8.02 -3.87 -21.01
N ARG A 113 9.23 -4.38 -20.74
CA ARG A 113 10.12 -4.95 -21.76
C ARG A 113 9.53 -6.18 -22.43
N GLU A 114 8.97 -7.09 -21.66
CA GLU A 114 8.27 -8.28 -22.18
C GLU A 114 7.09 -7.88 -23.09
N ALA A 115 6.28 -6.90 -22.66
CA ALA A 115 5.16 -6.41 -23.46
C ALA A 115 5.61 -5.79 -24.79
N LYS A 116 6.64 -4.93 -24.76
CA LYS A 116 7.22 -4.38 -26.01
C LYS A 116 7.74 -5.47 -26.94
N LYS A 117 8.43 -6.48 -26.40
CA LYS A 117 8.93 -7.62 -27.18
C LYS A 117 7.78 -8.41 -27.82
N ALA A 118 6.74 -8.71 -27.06
CA ALA A 118 5.58 -9.44 -27.54
C ALA A 118 4.83 -8.66 -28.65
N TYR A 119 4.63 -7.35 -28.47
CA TYR A 119 4.02 -6.50 -29.49
C TYR A 119 4.84 -6.42 -30.78
N LYS A 120 6.16 -6.28 -30.65
CA LYS A 120 7.08 -6.29 -31.81
C LYS A 120 7.00 -7.60 -32.58
N ALA A 121 6.86 -8.74 -31.88
CA ALA A 121 6.77 -10.06 -32.51
C ALA A 121 5.52 -10.22 -33.40
N ILE A 122 4.44 -9.47 -33.09
CA ILE A 122 3.20 -9.45 -33.88
C ILE A 122 3.11 -8.25 -34.83
N GLY A 123 4.22 -7.52 -35.04
CA GLY A 123 4.29 -6.38 -35.95
C GLY A 123 3.53 -5.13 -35.47
N ARG A 124 3.26 -5.00 -34.17
CA ARG A 124 2.52 -3.86 -33.57
C ARG A 124 3.43 -3.03 -32.67
N SER A 125 3.06 -1.76 -32.47
CA SER A 125 3.68 -0.87 -31.51
C SER A 125 2.87 -0.80 -30.21
N LEU A 126 3.56 -0.56 -29.09
CA LEU A 126 2.98 -0.39 -27.77
C LEU A 126 3.65 0.79 -27.09
N ILE A 127 2.86 1.72 -26.58
CA ILE A 127 3.37 2.78 -25.71
C ILE A 127 3.32 2.27 -24.26
N THR A 128 4.46 2.29 -23.60
CA THR A 128 4.59 1.84 -22.20
C THR A 128 4.79 3.02 -21.27
N VAL A 129 4.02 3.08 -20.21
CA VAL A 129 3.95 4.20 -19.26
C VAL A 129 4.10 3.68 -17.84
N LEU A 130 5.03 4.25 -17.08
CA LEU A 130 5.18 3.98 -15.65
C LEU A 130 4.53 5.09 -14.84
N GLY A 131 3.71 4.72 -13.88
CA GLY A 131 3.12 5.61 -12.88
C GLY A 131 3.28 5.07 -11.46
N GLY A 132 2.71 5.77 -10.49
CA GLY A 132 2.70 5.39 -9.08
C GLY A 132 3.83 6.00 -8.25
N PRO A 133 3.97 5.61 -6.98
CA PRO A 133 4.88 6.26 -6.03
C PRO A 133 6.34 6.28 -6.49
N HIS A 134 6.85 5.16 -7.03
CA HIS A 134 8.23 5.13 -7.53
C HIS A 134 8.45 6.08 -8.71
N ALA A 135 7.55 6.07 -9.67
CA ALA A 135 7.60 6.97 -10.83
C ALA A 135 7.56 8.45 -10.44
N SER A 136 6.82 8.77 -9.37
CA SER A 136 6.75 10.14 -8.83
C SER A 136 8.05 10.58 -8.16
N ALA A 137 8.78 9.66 -7.54
CA ALA A 137 10.07 9.93 -6.89
C ALA A 137 11.24 9.89 -7.88
N MET A 138 11.20 8.97 -8.86
CA MET A 138 12.26 8.73 -9.85
C MET A 138 11.76 9.05 -11.26
N THR A 139 11.54 10.33 -11.51
CA THR A 139 10.84 10.85 -12.70
C THR A 139 11.56 10.65 -14.04
N ASN A 140 12.79 10.14 -14.05
CA ASN A 140 13.56 9.92 -15.27
C ASN A 140 14.18 8.51 -15.38
N GLU A 141 14.22 7.71 -14.31
CA GLU A 141 14.94 6.43 -14.33
C GLU A 141 14.44 5.50 -15.44
N GLY A 142 13.13 5.25 -15.50
CA GLY A 142 12.56 4.30 -16.44
C GLY A 142 12.73 4.69 -17.91
N THR A 143 12.64 5.98 -18.24
CA THR A 143 12.83 6.49 -19.61
C THR A 143 14.31 6.58 -19.96
N ARG A 144 15.15 7.07 -19.05
CA ARG A 144 16.61 7.16 -19.23
C ARG A 144 17.26 5.78 -19.45
N LEU A 145 16.78 4.76 -18.73
CA LEU A 145 17.26 3.38 -18.88
C LEU A 145 16.55 2.60 -19.99
N GLY A 146 15.61 3.23 -20.72
CA GLY A 146 14.94 2.63 -21.88
C GLY A 146 13.91 1.54 -21.54
N HIS A 147 13.42 1.49 -20.28
CA HIS A 147 12.46 0.49 -19.87
C HIS A 147 11.03 0.84 -20.29
N VAL A 148 10.68 2.12 -20.24
CA VAL A 148 9.37 2.65 -20.61
C VAL A 148 9.50 3.87 -21.53
N ASP A 149 8.43 4.20 -22.26
CA ASP A 149 8.42 5.35 -23.17
C ASP A 149 8.12 6.66 -22.44
N ALA A 150 7.32 6.59 -21.38
CA ALA A 150 6.94 7.76 -20.58
C ALA A 150 6.78 7.43 -19.10
N ILE A 151 6.91 8.47 -18.29
CA ILE A 151 6.61 8.48 -16.85
C ILE A 151 5.44 9.43 -16.61
N VAL A 152 4.47 8.99 -15.79
CA VAL A 152 3.40 9.80 -15.23
C VAL A 152 3.68 9.97 -13.74
N ALA A 153 4.08 11.18 -13.34
CA ALA A 153 4.49 11.50 -11.97
C ALA A 153 3.40 12.27 -11.22
N GLY A 154 3.35 12.08 -9.88
CA GLY A 154 2.36 12.69 -9.00
C GLY A 154 0.96 12.07 -9.17
N GLU A 155 -0.07 12.90 -9.11
CA GLU A 155 -1.45 12.46 -9.37
C GLU A 155 -1.63 12.18 -10.86
N GLY A 156 -2.04 10.96 -11.18
CA GLY A 156 -2.02 10.45 -12.54
C GLY A 156 -3.12 10.98 -13.46
N GLU A 157 -4.22 11.53 -12.93
CA GLU A 157 -5.44 11.82 -13.70
C GLU A 157 -5.18 12.79 -14.87
N TRP A 158 -4.70 13.97 -14.58
CA TRP A 158 -4.44 15.00 -15.59
C TRP A 158 -3.21 14.69 -16.44
N ALA A 159 -2.15 14.17 -15.83
CA ALA A 159 -0.93 13.82 -16.55
C ALA A 159 -1.16 12.70 -17.56
N ALA A 160 -1.90 11.65 -17.18
CA ALA A 160 -2.28 10.58 -18.11
C ALA A 160 -3.25 11.07 -19.20
N ALA A 161 -4.19 11.96 -18.86
CA ALA A 161 -5.07 12.55 -19.87
C ALA A 161 -4.29 13.34 -20.92
N GLN A 162 -3.28 14.10 -20.51
CA GLN A 162 -2.41 14.83 -21.43
C GLN A 162 -1.62 13.87 -22.33
N LEU A 163 -1.03 12.81 -21.76
CA LEU A 163 -0.33 11.78 -22.53
C LEU A 163 -1.26 11.14 -23.58
N LEU A 164 -2.44 10.70 -23.16
CA LEU A 164 -3.39 10.05 -24.07
C LEU A 164 -3.92 11.01 -25.13
N THR A 165 -4.02 12.30 -24.84
CA THR A 165 -4.37 13.34 -25.82
C THR A 165 -3.25 13.53 -26.83
N ASP A 166 -1.98 13.61 -26.38
CA ASP A 166 -0.83 13.68 -27.29
C ASP A 166 -0.81 12.48 -28.25
N VAL A 167 -1.06 11.25 -27.73
CA VAL A 167 -1.15 10.03 -28.55
C VAL A 167 -2.27 10.13 -29.58
N LYS A 168 -3.48 10.55 -29.18
CA LYS A 168 -4.62 10.68 -30.09
C LYS A 168 -4.39 11.69 -31.21
N GLU A 169 -3.69 12.77 -30.90
CA GLU A 169 -3.40 13.82 -31.86
C GLU A 169 -2.14 13.55 -32.68
N GLY A 170 -1.48 12.40 -32.47
CA GLY A 170 -0.27 12.02 -33.18
C GLY A 170 0.96 12.85 -32.77
N ARG A 171 0.92 13.51 -31.63
CA ARG A 171 2.06 14.24 -31.08
C ARG A 171 3.08 13.26 -30.48
N PRO A 172 4.38 13.62 -30.51
CA PRO A 172 5.42 12.81 -29.88
C PRO A 172 5.15 12.61 -28.39
N VAL A 173 5.28 11.38 -27.90
CA VAL A 173 5.18 11.06 -26.48
C VAL A 173 6.40 11.65 -25.75
N LYS A 174 6.14 12.45 -24.72
CA LYS A 174 7.18 13.03 -23.87
C LYS A 174 7.70 12.02 -22.86
N PRO A 175 8.97 12.06 -22.45
CA PRO A 175 9.50 11.15 -21.45
C PRO A 175 8.89 11.34 -20.06
N LEU A 176 8.33 12.52 -19.77
CA LEU A 176 7.68 12.84 -18.49
C LEU A 176 6.40 13.63 -18.70
N TYR A 177 5.35 13.17 -18.04
CA TYR A 177 4.08 13.89 -17.84
C TYR A 177 3.86 14.08 -16.36
N GLN A 178 3.72 15.33 -15.95
CA GLN A 178 3.45 15.74 -14.58
C GLN A 178 2.51 16.91 -14.60
N ALA A 179 1.42 16.82 -13.88
CA ALA A 179 0.46 17.90 -13.70
C ALA A 179 0.59 18.50 -12.29
N PRO A 180 0.29 19.81 -12.12
CA PRO A 180 0.13 20.37 -10.78
C PRO A 180 -0.94 19.60 -10.00
N PHE A 181 -0.78 19.50 -8.69
CA PHE A 181 -1.78 18.87 -7.83
C PHE A 181 -3.11 19.59 -7.95
N ALA A 182 -4.12 18.91 -8.49
CA ALA A 182 -5.41 19.51 -8.85
C ALA A 182 -6.26 19.84 -7.61
N ARG A 183 -7.14 20.83 -7.74
CA ARG A 183 -8.21 21.06 -6.76
C ARG A 183 -9.24 19.94 -6.90
N ILE A 184 -9.28 19.01 -5.95
CA ILE A 184 -10.16 17.83 -5.98
C ILE A 184 -11.62 18.12 -5.57
N ARG A 185 -11.96 19.38 -5.30
CA ARG A 185 -13.36 19.81 -5.10
C ARG A 185 -14.17 19.86 -6.39
N ASP A 186 -13.48 19.92 -7.52
CA ASP A 186 -14.16 19.82 -8.80
C ASP A 186 -14.66 18.38 -8.97
N LYS A 187 -16.00 18.25 -9.08
CA LYS A 187 -16.68 16.95 -9.33
C LYS A 187 -16.13 16.19 -10.53
N ASN A 188 -15.42 16.87 -11.43
CA ASN A 188 -14.79 16.28 -12.60
C ASN A 188 -13.41 15.69 -12.31
N THR A 189 -12.79 16.01 -11.19
CA THR A 189 -11.41 15.58 -10.89
C THR A 189 -11.30 14.18 -10.31
N LEU A 190 -12.24 13.77 -9.44
CA LEU A 190 -12.22 12.45 -8.85
C LEU A 190 -13.56 11.75 -9.04
N THR A 191 -13.57 10.74 -9.87
CA THR A 191 -14.69 9.82 -10.06
C THR A 191 -14.17 8.41 -9.94
N LEU A 192 -14.66 7.68 -8.94
CA LEU A 192 -14.27 6.30 -8.73
C LEU A 192 -15.08 5.37 -9.63
N ASP A 193 -14.41 4.62 -10.50
CA ASP A 193 -15.03 3.58 -11.31
C ASP A 193 -14.63 2.20 -10.79
N MET A 194 -15.30 1.74 -9.74
CA MET A 194 -15.09 0.39 -9.21
C MET A 194 -15.60 -0.71 -10.15
N GLY A 195 -16.42 -0.36 -11.14
CA GLY A 195 -16.87 -1.29 -12.16
C GLY A 195 -15.75 -1.93 -12.96
N ILE A 196 -14.59 -1.27 -13.03
CA ILE A 196 -13.42 -1.83 -13.71
C ILE A 196 -12.95 -3.16 -13.10
N TRP A 197 -13.26 -3.42 -11.84
CA TRP A 197 -12.89 -4.65 -11.15
C TRP A 197 -13.90 -5.78 -11.28
N GLN A 198 -15.07 -5.55 -11.90
CA GLN A 198 -16.14 -6.55 -12.02
C GLN A 198 -15.75 -7.79 -12.83
N GLY A 199 -14.77 -7.69 -13.73
CA GLY A 199 -14.25 -8.81 -14.51
C GLY A 199 -13.09 -9.56 -13.85
N LEU A 200 -12.53 -9.06 -12.75
CA LEU A 200 -11.46 -9.73 -12.03
C LEU A 200 -12.02 -10.89 -11.21
N ARG A 201 -11.48 -12.08 -11.41
CA ARG A 201 -11.73 -13.19 -10.48
C ARG A 201 -10.83 -13.05 -9.26
N PRO A 202 -11.20 -12.27 -8.30
CA PRO A 202 -11.75 -12.76 -7.05
C PRO A 202 -13.24 -12.50 -7.04
N THR A 203 -13.96 -13.36 -6.33
CA THR A 203 -15.39 -13.14 -6.15
C THR A 203 -15.63 -11.72 -5.62
N PRO A 204 -16.75 -11.05 -5.95
CA PRO A 204 -17.10 -9.72 -5.43
C PRO A 204 -16.94 -9.57 -3.91
N GLN A 205 -16.97 -10.70 -3.18
CA GLN A 205 -16.78 -10.81 -1.73
C GLN A 205 -15.34 -10.52 -1.25
N GLN A 206 -14.38 -10.39 -2.14
CA GLN A 206 -12.95 -10.18 -1.81
C GLN A 206 -12.45 -8.76 -2.05
N ILE A 207 -13.31 -7.90 -2.59
CA ILE A 207 -12.97 -6.50 -2.83
C ILE A 207 -13.45 -5.69 -1.62
N VAL A 208 -12.52 -5.23 -0.82
CA VAL A 208 -12.82 -4.23 0.22
C VAL A 208 -13.29 -2.97 -0.49
N THR A 209 -14.47 -2.48 -0.13
CA THR A 209 -14.97 -1.19 -0.60
C THR A 209 -13.99 -0.10 -0.19
N SER A 210 -13.63 0.75 -1.10
CA SER A 210 -12.58 1.75 -0.89
C SER A 210 -13.02 3.12 -1.39
N THR A 211 -12.64 4.15 -0.66
CA THR A 211 -12.87 5.54 -1.03
C THR A 211 -11.69 6.41 -0.57
N SER A 212 -11.68 7.67 -0.95
CA SER A 212 -10.77 8.68 -0.45
C SER A 212 -11.55 9.98 -0.28
N PHE A 213 -11.37 10.65 0.84
CA PHE A 213 -11.96 11.95 1.12
C PHE A 213 -11.00 13.10 0.80
N ALA A 214 -9.72 12.91 1.14
CA ALA A 214 -8.70 13.92 0.96
C ALA A 214 -7.42 13.35 0.32
N ARG A 215 -6.64 14.24 -0.29
CA ARG A 215 -5.27 13.95 -0.76
C ARG A 215 -4.32 14.99 -0.21
N GLY A 216 -3.06 14.57 0.00
CA GLY A 216 -2.01 15.39 0.57
C GLY A 216 -1.98 15.35 2.10
N CYS A 217 -0.83 15.70 2.67
CA CYS A 217 -0.61 15.74 4.10
C CYS A 217 0.24 16.96 4.46
N LYS A 218 -0.19 17.69 5.50
CA LYS A 218 0.52 18.90 5.98
C LYS A 218 1.76 18.61 6.84
N LEU A 219 1.92 17.34 7.25
CA LEU A 219 3.06 16.91 8.07
C LEU A 219 4.31 16.78 7.21
N ASP A 220 5.47 17.06 7.79
CA ASP A 220 6.77 17.03 7.14
C ASP A 220 7.67 15.90 7.65
N CYS A 221 7.10 14.70 7.81
CA CYS A 221 7.86 13.56 8.28
C CYS A 221 8.97 13.21 7.26
N SER A 222 10.21 13.17 7.70
CA SER A 222 11.42 13.01 6.86
C SER A 222 11.43 11.71 6.04
N PHE A 223 10.77 10.66 6.52
CA PHE A 223 10.69 9.33 5.87
C PHE A 223 9.51 9.17 4.91
N CYS A 224 8.58 10.15 4.86
CA CYS A 224 7.29 9.95 4.21
C CYS A 224 7.28 10.40 2.75
N ALA A 225 6.85 9.52 1.83
CA ALA A 225 6.76 9.80 0.40
C ALA A 225 5.45 10.49 -0.03
N VAL A 226 4.54 10.83 0.89
CA VAL A 226 3.22 11.41 0.56
C VAL A 226 3.36 12.75 -0.15
N LYS A 227 4.28 13.61 0.28
CA LYS A 227 4.50 14.92 -0.38
C LYS A 227 4.88 14.78 -1.85
N ILE A 228 5.63 13.73 -2.20
CA ILE A 228 6.09 13.47 -3.56
C ILE A 228 4.93 13.01 -4.45
N THR A 229 4.01 12.22 -3.88
CA THR A 229 2.92 11.60 -4.63
C THR A 229 1.65 12.43 -4.66
N ASN A 230 1.28 13.03 -3.54
CA ASN A 230 -0.01 13.72 -3.33
C ASN A 230 0.12 15.19 -2.90
N GLY A 231 1.36 15.68 -2.70
CA GLY A 231 1.63 17.06 -2.28
C GLY A 231 1.39 17.31 -0.79
N GLU A 232 1.78 18.50 -0.36
CA GLU A 232 1.67 18.96 1.04
C GLU A 232 0.35 19.69 1.34
N LEU A 233 -0.30 20.25 0.31
CA LEU A 233 -1.60 20.90 0.49
C LEU A 233 -2.71 19.87 0.59
N VAL A 234 -3.41 19.89 1.71
CA VAL A 234 -4.58 19.03 1.92
C VAL A 234 -5.75 19.53 1.07
N ARG A 235 -6.29 18.65 0.25
CA ARG A 235 -7.39 18.93 -0.66
C ARG A 235 -8.53 17.95 -0.40
N ASN A 236 -9.65 18.45 0.10
CA ASN A 236 -10.83 17.66 0.42
C ASN A 236 -11.79 17.61 -0.76
N ARG A 237 -12.45 16.47 -0.92
CA ARG A 237 -13.61 16.29 -1.81
C ARG A 237 -14.88 16.82 -1.15
N ASP A 238 -15.92 17.00 -1.95
CA ASP A 238 -17.26 17.24 -1.41
C ASP A 238 -17.77 16.02 -0.66
N TYR A 239 -18.40 16.24 0.48
CA TYR A 239 -18.93 15.17 1.33
C TYR A 239 -20.02 14.37 0.62
N SER A 240 -20.88 15.04 -0.18
CA SER A 240 -21.93 14.39 -0.98
C SER A 240 -21.35 13.39 -1.97
N ASP A 241 -20.26 13.74 -2.66
CA ASP A 241 -19.62 12.86 -3.64
C ASP A 241 -19.06 11.58 -2.97
N VAL A 242 -18.47 11.72 -1.77
CA VAL A 242 -17.98 10.59 -0.98
C VAL A 242 -19.14 9.70 -0.50
N VAL A 243 -20.23 10.30 -0.03
CA VAL A 243 -21.43 9.58 0.40
C VAL A 243 -22.04 8.79 -0.77
N ASP A 244 -22.19 9.41 -1.92
CA ASP A 244 -22.76 8.75 -3.11
C ASP A 244 -21.86 7.64 -3.63
N GLU A 245 -20.56 7.84 -3.59
CA GLU A 245 -19.57 6.83 -3.93
C GLU A 245 -19.65 5.60 -2.99
N ILE A 246 -19.75 5.82 -1.68
CA ILE A 246 -19.90 4.74 -0.70
C ILE A 246 -21.24 4.00 -0.89
N ARG A 247 -22.33 4.71 -1.18
CA ARG A 247 -23.64 4.10 -1.50
C ARG A 247 -23.59 3.24 -2.74
N GLY A 248 -22.97 3.75 -3.81
CA GLY A 248 -22.84 3.05 -5.09
C GLY A 248 -22.00 1.76 -5.03
N GLN A 249 -21.13 1.65 -4.03
CA GLN A 249 -20.30 0.46 -3.81
C GLN A 249 -20.96 -0.60 -2.90
N GLY A 250 -22.18 -0.39 -2.44
CA GLY A 250 -22.90 -1.33 -1.58
C GLY A 250 -23.20 -2.62 -2.33
N ILE A 251 -22.55 -3.73 -1.97
CA ILE A 251 -23.00 -5.08 -2.36
C ILE A 251 -23.99 -5.51 -1.29
N PRO A 252 -25.30 -5.67 -1.62
CA PRO A 252 -26.24 -6.26 -0.70
C PRO A 252 -25.75 -7.66 -0.34
N PHE A 253 -25.56 -7.92 0.94
CA PHE A 253 -25.21 -9.24 1.37
C PHE A 253 -26.34 -9.82 2.20
N ASP A 254 -26.98 -10.81 1.61
CA ASP A 254 -27.99 -11.64 2.25
C ASP A 254 -27.57 -13.13 2.20
N ARG A 255 -28.36 -13.97 2.88
CA ARG A 255 -28.14 -15.42 2.88
C ARG A 255 -28.28 -16.03 1.48
N GLU A 256 -28.99 -15.40 0.60
CA GLU A 256 -29.26 -15.86 -0.77
C GLU A 256 -27.99 -15.72 -1.62
N THR A 257 -27.23 -14.63 -1.46
CA THR A 257 -25.94 -14.40 -2.11
C THR A 257 -24.89 -15.42 -1.67
N ILE A 258 -24.92 -15.90 -0.39
CA ILE A 258 -24.03 -16.99 0.07
C ILE A 258 -24.43 -18.33 -0.56
N SER A 259 -25.73 -18.60 -0.64
CA SER A 259 -26.22 -19.90 -1.16
C SER A 259 -25.99 -20.06 -2.65
N SER A 260 -25.97 -18.96 -3.41
CA SER A 260 -25.73 -18.91 -4.85
C SER A 260 -24.25 -18.80 -5.25
N ALA A 261 -23.33 -18.59 -4.28
CA ALA A 261 -21.90 -18.50 -4.58
C ALA A 261 -21.33 -19.83 -5.10
N PRO A 262 -20.41 -19.81 -6.11
CA PRO A 262 -19.81 -21.01 -6.67
C PRO A 262 -19.15 -21.89 -5.61
N ASP A 263 -19.22 -23.21 -5.77
CA ASP A 263 -18.70 -24.20 -4.83
C ASP A 263 -17.16 -24.20 -4.70
N GLY A 264 -16.63 -23.22 -3.99
CA GLY A 264 -15.27 -23.25 -3.46
C GLY A 264 -15.23 -23.94 -2.08
N PHE A 265 -14.08 -24.52 -1.69
CA PHE A 265 -13.88 -25.14 -0.37
C PHE A 265 -14.40 -24.26 0.79
N PHE A 266 -14.19 -22.97 0.71
CA PHE A 266 -14.59 -22.00 1.71
C PHE A 266 -16.11 -21.81 1.77
N ASN A 267 -16.76 -21.72 0.61
CA ASN A 267 -18.20 -21.67 0.50
C ASN A 267 -18.86 -22.96 1.00
N ARG A 268 -18.20 -24.12 0.84
CA ARG A 268 -18.65 -25.39 1.43
C ARG A 268 -18.59 -25.37 2.95
N ILE A 269 -17.51 -24.81 3.53
CA ILE A 269 -17.40 -24.62 4.98
C ILE A 269 -18.47 -23.65 5.48
N LEU A 270 -18.66 -22.51 4.83
CA LEU A 270 -19.72 -21.56 5.18
C LEU A 270 -21.13 -22.18 5.04
N LYS A 271 -21.39 -22.93 3.96
CA LYS A 271 -22.64 -23.68 3.75
C LYS A 271 -22.83 -24.77 4.81
N LEU A 272 -21.74 -25.45 5.24
CA LEU A 272 -21.78 -26.45 6.32
C LEU A 272 -22.14 -25.80 7.66
N PHE A 273 -21.48 -24.69 8.03
CA PHE A 273 -21.79 -23.95 9.26
C PHE A 273 -23.17 -23.30 9.22
N ALA A 274 -23.63 -22.78 8.08
CA ALA A 274 -24.98 -22.24 7.93
C ALA A 274 -26.07 -23.31 8.09
N ARG A 275 -25.76 -24.59 7.86
CA ARG A 275 -26.68 -25.73 8.01
C ARG A 275 -26.70 -26.32 9.43
N MET A 276 -25.80 -25.94 10.33
CA MET A 276 -25.75 -26.44 11.71
C MET A 276 -26.77 -25.71 12.62
N PRO A 277 -27.84 -26.38 13.14
CA PRO A 277 -28.96 -25.68 13.80
C PRO A 277 -28.59 -24.93 15.07
N VAL A 278 -27.59 -25.38 15.82
CA VAL A 278 -27.21 -24.79 17.12
C VAL A 278 -25.95 -23.93 17.02
N LEU A 279 -24.95 -24.40 16.31
CA LEU A 279 -23.70 -23.66 16.00
C LEU A 279 -23.91 -22.59 14.92
N GLY A 280 -24.81 -22.83 13.96
CA GLY A 280 -25.10 -21.93 12.86
C GLY A 280 -25.76 -20.61 13.28
N LYS A 281 -26.69 -20.62 14.26
CA LYS A 281 -27.28 -19.38 14.75
C LYS A 281 -26.38 -18.58 15.70
N ARG A 282 -25.47 -19.22 16.43
CA ARG A 282 -24.67 -18.56 17.47
C ARG A 282 -23.22 -18.28 17.06
N TYR A 283 -22.65 -19.12 16.21
CA TYR A 283 -21.26 -18.99 15.74
C TYR A 283 -21.15 -18.85 14.21
N GLY A 284 -22.15 -19.33 13.46
CA GLY A 284 -22.19 -19.20 12.01
C GLY A 284 -22.30 -17.74 11.59
N ASP A 285 -23.13 -16.93 12.26
CA ASP A 285 -23.22 -15.49 11.99
C ASP A 285 -21.93 -14.75 12.38
N SER A 286 -21.24 -15.21 13.45
CA SER A 286 -19.95 -14.64 13.83
C SER A 286 -18.83 -15.10 12.90
N LEU A 287 -18.82 -16.35 12.46
CA LEU A 287 -17.84 -16.87 11.50
C LEU A 287 -18.12 -16.34 10.09
N ILE A 288 -19.39 -16.21 9.71
CA ILE A 288 -19.82 -15.56 8.47
C ILE A 288 -19.46 -14.06 8.49
N ARG A 289 -19.61 -13.39 9.63
CA ARG A 289 -19.14 -12.01 9.83
C ARG A 289 -17.61 -11.91 9.83
N LEU A 290 -16.90 -12.94 10.29
CA LEU A 290 -15.46 -13.02 10.37
C LEU A 290 -14.82 -13.31 9.00
N ILE A 291 -15.43 -14.19 8.22
CA ILE A 291 -14.84 -14.78 7.01
C ILE A 291 -15.58 -14.32 5.75
N GLY A 292 -16.75 -13.75 5.94
CA GLY A 292 -17.66 -13.33 4.88
C GLY A 292 -17.82 -11.81 4.82
N PRO A 293 -18.99 -11.37 4.47
CA PRO A 293 -19.38 -10.01 4.11
C PRO A 293 -19.35 -8.96 5.21
N GLY A 294 -19.08 -9.33 6.44
CA GLY A 294 -18.71 -8.36 7.46
C GLY A 294 -17.48 -7.55 7.06
N TYR A 295 -16.61 -8.13 6.21
CA TYR A 295 -15.52 -7.41 5.54
C TYR A 295 -15.98 -6.67 4.29
N THR A 296 -16.92 -7.20 3.51
CA THR A 296 -17.37 -6.56 2.25
C THR A 296 -18.30 -5.38 2.47
N ASN A 297 -18.99 -5.31 3.62
CA ASN A 297 -19.77 -4.12 3.98
C ASN A 297 -18.94 -3.02 4.65
N ARG A 298 -17.67 -3.29 4.98
CA ARG A 298 -16.74 -2.29 5.46
C ARG A 298 -16.15 -1.54 4.29
N PHE A 299 -15.80 -0.27 4.51
CA PHE A 299 -14.98 0.48 3.57
C PHE A 299 -13.76 1.06 4.28
N PHE A 300 -12.73 1.31 3.49
CA PHE A 300 -11.48 1.88 3.94
C PHE A 300 -11.26 3.23 3.25
N PHE A 301 -10.93 4.24 4.04
CA PHE A 301 -10.45 5.50 3.52
C PHE A 301 -8.95 5.39 3.20
N TRP A 302 -8.61 5.50 1.91
CA TRP A 302 -7.23 5.48 1.41
C TRP A 302 -6.58 6.87 1.44
N ASP A 303 -6.94 7.67 2.43
CA ASP A 303 -6.35 8.96 2.67
C ASP A 303 -4.97 8.79 3.30
N ASP A 304 -4.03 9.66 2.94
CA ASP A 304 -2.69 9.68 3.54
C ASP A 304 -2.75 9.97 5.06
N ASN A 305 -3.66 10.86 5.43
CA ASN A 305 -4.02 11.19 6.81
C ASN A 305 -5.45 11.76 6.81
N LEU A 306 -6.42 10.96 7.21
CA LEU A 306 -7.82 11.39 7.24
C LEU A 306 -8.05 12.54 8.24
N TYR A 307 -7.23 12.62 9.32
CA TYR A 307 -7.26 13.69 10.30
C TYR A 307 -6.33 14.84 9.90
N ASN A 308 -6.64 15.52 8.80
CA ASN A 308 -5.90 16.71 8.38
C ASN A 308 -6.43 18.00 9.03
N ALA A 309 -7.71 18.04 9.38
CA ALA A 309 -8.36 19.13 10.11
C ALA A 309 -9.58 18.59 10.86
N ARG A 310 -9.72 19.00 12.14
CA ARG A 310 -10.82 18.56 13.01
C ARG A 310 -12.20 18.77 12.37
N GLY A 311 -12.52 19.97 11.97
CA GLY A 311 -13.85 20.30 11.43
C GLY A 311 -14.18 19.60 10.11
N SER A 312 -13.15 19.19 9.32
CA SER A 312 -13.36 18.40 8.11
C SER A 312 -13.75 16.96 8.45
N LEU A 313 -13.10 16.35 9.44
CA LEU A 313 -13.43 15.00 9.88
C LEU A 313 -14.80 14.96 10.58
N GLU A 314 -15.16 15.96 11.40
CA GLU A 314 -16.47 16.07 12.02
C GLU A 314 -17.58 16.04 10.96
N LYS A 315 -17.50 16.91 9.97
CA LYS A 315 -18.47 16.98 8.86
C LYS A 315 -18.53 15.70 8.03
N LEU A 316 -17.39 15.07 7.79
CA LEU A 316 -17.35 13.77 7.10
C LEU A 316 -18.10 12.70 7.91
N CYS A 317 -17.82 12.60 9.21
CA CYS A 317 -18.50 11.65 10.09
C CYS A 317 -20.02 11.87 10.12
N GLU A 318 -20.47 13.12 10.20
CA GLU A 318 -21.90 13.47 10.14
C GLU A 318 -22.52 13.04 8.80
N ALA A 319 -21.84 13.30 7.68
CA ALA A 319 -22.34 12.98 6.35
C ALA A 319 -22.46 11.46 6.10
N ILE A 320 -21.50 10.65 6.57
CA ILE A 320 -21.49 9.19 6.36
C ILE A 320 -22.28 8.41 7.42
N ARG A 321 -22.57 9.00 8.59
CA ARG A 321 -23.31 8.34 9.69
C ARG A 321 -24.63 7.69 9.26
N PRO A 322 -25.46 8.31 8.41
CA PRO A 322 -26.71 7.71 7.95
C PRO A 322 -26.53 6.42 7.13
N LEU A 323 -25.33 6.15 6.60
CA LEU A 323 -25.06 4.95 5.83
C LEU A 323 -25.00 3.69 6.70
N GLY A 324 -24.75 3.82 8.02
CA GLY A 324 -24.68 2.71 8.96
C GLY A 324 -23.59 1.66 8.63
N ARG A 325 -22.58 2.02 7.82
CA ARG A 325 -21.53 1.10 7.35
C ARG A 325 -20.27 1.22 8.20
N PRO A 326 -19.67 0.09 8.61
CA PRO A 326 -18.39 0.12 9.30
C PRO A 326 -17.28 0.65 8.38
N TRP A 327 -16.37 1.44 8.94
CA TRP A 327 -15.22 1.94 8.22
C TRP A 327 -13.92 1.91 9.04
N ALA A 328 -12.81 1.96 8.33
CA ALA A 328 -11.46 2.11 8.87
C ALA A 328 -10.70 3.16 8.08
N ALA A 329 -9.68 3.78 8.70
CA ALA A 329 -8.85 4.80 8.08
C ALA A 329 -7.47 4.87 8.71
N GLN A 330 -6.52 5.44 7.96
CA GLN A 330 -5.23 5.86 8.45
C GLN A 330 -5.29 7.33 8.89
N LEU A 331 -4.76 7.63 10.06
CA LEU A 331 -4.68 8.99 10.58
C LEU A 331 -3.65 9.13 11.72
N THR A 332 -3.37 10.37 12.11
CA THR A 332 -2.48 10.66 13.25
C THR A 332 -3.18 10.48 14.58
N MET A 333 -2.39 10.23 15.63
CA MET A 333 -2.89 10.06 17.01
C MET A 333 -3.60 11.30 17.58
N ASP A 334 -3.42 12.46 16.98
CA ASP A 334 -4.02 13.74 17.41
C ASP A 334 -5.56 13.71 17.55
N ILE A 335 -6.23 12.79 16.85
CA ILE A 335 -7.68 12.59 17.00
C ILE A 335 -8.06 12.29 18.47
N ALA A 336 -7.18 11.63 19.21
CA ALA A 336 -7.41 11.25 20.61
C ALA A 336 -7.42 12.44 21.59
N LYS A 337 -6.94 13.61 21.15
CA LYS A 337 -7.09 14.87 21.91
C LYS A 337 -8.55 15.30 22.05
N TYR A 338 -9.45 14.75 21.22
CA TYR A 338 -10.86 15.16 21.12
C TYR A 338 -11.82 13.98 21.34
N PRO A 339 -12.16 13.62 22.59
CA PRO A 339 -13.04 12.49 22.89
C PRO A 339 -14.41 12.57 22.21
N ALA A 340 -14.97 13.78 22.05
CA ALA A 340 -16.22 13.98 21.33
C ALA A 340 -16.13 13.58 19.84
N LEU A 341 -15.00 13.84 19.21
CA LEU A 341 -14.75 13.44 17.82
C LEU A 341 -14.55 11.92 17.70
N LEU A 342 -13.89 11.28 18.66
CA LEU A 342 -13.78 9.81 18.69
C LEU A 342 -15.17 9.16 18.84
N LYS A 343 -16.02 9.71 19.70
CA LYS A 343 -17.42 9.25 19.85
C LYS A 343 -18.17 9.40 18.53
N LEU A 344 -18.10 10.56 17.89
CA LEU A 344 -18.74 10.83 16.58
C LEU A 344 -18.22 9.88 15.50
N ALA A 345 -16.90 9.64 15.46
CA ALA A 345 -16.31 8.68 14.55
C ALA A 345 -16.88 7.26 14.76
N TYR A 346 -16.97 6.80 16.01
CA TYR A 346 -17.60 5.51 16.33
C TYR A 346 -19.06 5.46 15.90
N GLU A 347 -19.85 6.49 16.19
CA GLU A 347 -21.27 6.59 15.82
C GLU A 347 -21.47 6.62 14.31
N SER A 348 -20.51 7.19 13.56
CA SER A 348 -20.52 7.19 12.09
C SER A 348 -20.09 5.87 11.46
N GLY A 349 -19.67 4.89 12.27
CA GLY A 349 -19.26 3.56 11.81
C GLY A 349 -17.78 3.25 11.93
N CYS A 350 -16.92 4.12 12.46
CA CYS A 350 -15.51 3.82 12.69
C CYS A 350 -15.37 2.59 13.60
N ARG A 351 -14.55 1.62 13.18
CA ARG A 351 -14.29 0.41 13.97
C ARG A 351 -12.82 0.12 14.15
N GLU A 352 -11.99 0.78 13.35
CA GLU A 352 -10.55 0.55 13.37
C GLU A 352 -9.81 1.79 12.86
N LEU A 353 -8.76 2.20 13.56
CA LEU A 353 -7.88 3.28 13.17
C LEU A 353 -6.45 2.76 13.03
N PHE A 354 -5.86 3.01 11.87
CA PHE A 354 -4.45 2.81 11.62
C PHE A 354 -3.69 4.06 12.10
N LEU A 355 -2.97 3.92 13.21
CA LEU A 355 -2.26 5.01 13.87
C LEU A 355 -0.76 4.88 13.66
N GLY A 356 -0.14 5.90 13.10
CA GLY A 356 1.30 5.99 13.03
C GLY A 356 1.90 6.31 14.41
N ILE A 357 2.30 5.28 15.17
CA ILE A 357 2.97 5.42 16.47
C ILE A 357 4.46 5.69 16.25
N GLU A 358 5.05 4.98 15.33
CA GLU A 358 6.41 4.95 14.81
C GLU A 358 7.42 4.45 15.83
N SER A 359 7.59 5.11 16.98
CA SER A 359 8.55 4.70 18.01
C SER A 359 7.96 4.87 19.41
N VAL A 360 8.46 4.07 20.35
CA VAL A 360 8.26 4.23 21.81
C VAL A 360 9.37 5.05 22.44
N ASN A 361 10.36 5.45 21.65
CA ASN A 361 11.51 6.24 22.04
C ASN A 361 11.37 7.68 21.50
N GLN A 362 11.45 8.69 22.38
CA GLN A 362 11.27 10.09 21.98
C GLN A 362 12.39 10.56 21.04
N ASP A 363 13.65 10.17 21.29
CA ASP A 363 14.77 10.53 20.40
C ASP A 363 14.51 10.06 18.95
N GLY A 364 13.96 8.85 18.79
CA GLY A 364 13.59 8.32 17.49
C GLY A 364 12.46 9.10 16.80
N LEU A 365 11.47 9.59 17.57
CA LEU A 365 10.38 10.41 17.03
C LEU A 365 10.87 11.80 16.61
N ASP A 366 11.75 12.39 17.38
CA ASP A 366 12.34 13.71 17.10
C ASP A 366 13.17 13.66 15.82
N GLY A 367 13.95 12.59 15.61
CA GLY A 367 14.72 12.36 14.38
C GLY A 367 13.85 12.15 13.11
N LEU A 368 12.57 11.87 13.27
CA LEU A 368 11.62 11.73 12.15
C LEU A 368 10.82 13.00 11.83
N ASP A 369 11.08 14.11 12.54
CA ASP A 369 10.25 15.34 12.47
C ASP A 369 8.76 15.06 12.76
N LYS A 370 8.47 14.02 13.57
CA LYS A 370 7.11 13.61 13.91
C LYS A 370 6.64 14.22 15.23
N TRP A 371 6.66 15.53 15.29
CA TRP A 371 6.25 16.34 16.43
C TRP A 371 4.79 16.10 16.90
N SER A 372 3.95 15.47 16.08
CA SER A 372 2.57 15.11 16.47
C SER A 372 2.50 14.02 17.53
N ASN A 373 3.56 13.23 17.71
CA ASN A 373 3.63 12.15 18.68
C ASN A 373 4.53 12.54 19.85
N GLN A 374 4.04 12.30 21.06
CA GLN A 374 4.75 12.50 22.32
C GLN A 374 4.61 11.23 23.15
N THR A 375 5.72 10.61 23.51
CA THR A 375 5.72 9.30 24.20
C THR A 375 4.89 9.32 25.49
N ASP A 376 4.94 10.41 26.26
CA ASP A 376 4.21 10.56 27.51
C ASP A 376 2.70 10.51 27.38
N SER A 377 2.15 10.90 26.23
CA SER A 377 0.71 10.93 25.97
C SER A 377 0.18 9.74 25.16
N MET A 378 1.06 8.94 24.57
CA MET A 378 0.66 7.85 23.66
C MET A 378 -0.26 6.83 24.32
N GLN A 379 0.07 6.41 25.55
CA GLN A 379 -0.72 5.44 26.28
C GLN A 379 -2.15 5.96 26.53
N ASP A 380 -2.27 7.21 26.98
CA ASP A 380 -3.56 7.85 27.24
C ASP A 380 -4.38 7.99 25.92
N TYR A 381 -3.73 8.36 24.81
CA TYR A 381 -4.39 8.46 23.51
C TYR A 381 -4.92 7.11 23.01
N ILE A 382 -4.14 6.05 23.14
CA ILE A 382 -4.56 4.70 22.76
C ILE A 382 -5.76 4.27 23.62
N GLN A 383 -5.70 4.53 24.94
CA GLN A 383 -6.80 4.20 25.85
C GLN A 383 -8.09 4.94 25.46
N ARG A 384 -8.02 6.24 25.14
CA ARG A 384 -9.20 7.01 24.69
C ARG A 384 -9.81 6.47 23.40
N VAL A 385 -8.99 5.99 22.45
CA VAL A 385 -9.48 5.36 21.22
C VAL A 385 -10.21 4.06 21.56
N HIS A 386 -9.65 3.27 22.47
CA HIS A 386 -10.28 2.04 22.95
C HIS A 386 -11.58 2.29 23.73
N ASP A 387 -11.62 3.31 24.59
CA ASP A 387 -12.80 3.71 25.36
C ASP A 387 -13.95 4.14 24.45
N ALA A 388 -13.62 4.71 23.28
CA ALA A 388 -14.60 4.99 22.24
C ALA A 388 -15.11 3.73 21.50
N GLY A 389 -14.61 2.55 21.82
CA GLY A 389 -14.98 1.28 21.15
C GLY A 389 -14.29 1.01 19.82
N ILE A 390 -13.22 1.74 19.51
CA ILE A 390 -12.47 1.66 18.25
C ILE A 390 -11.20 0.83 18.48
N ARG A 391 -10.89 -0.09 17.55
CA ARG A 391 -9.66 -0.87 17.56
C ARG A 391 -8.48 -0.07 17.04
N VAL A 392 -7.28 -0.38 17.52
CA VAL A 392 -6.04 0.26 17.12
C VAL A 392 -5.18 -0.70 16.30
N MET A 393 -4.84 -0.30 15.08
CA MET A 393 -3.73 -0.85 14.32
C MET A 393 -2.53 0.09 14.47
N GLY A 394 -1.51 -0.32 15.22
CA GLY A 394 -0.30 0.48 15.47
C GLY A 394 0.77 0.25 14.42
N ALA A 395 1.28 1.31 13.81
CA ALA A 395 2.45 1.27 12.95
C ALA A 395 3.72 1.63 13.75
N PHE A 396 4.77 0.83 13.56
CA PHE A 396 6.07 0.99 14.21
C PHE A 396 7.19 0.97 13.18
N VAL A 397 8.25 1.75 13.46
CA VAL A 397 9.47 1.81 12.65
C VAL A 397 10.66 1.54 13.56
N PHE A 398 11.55 0.65 13.15
CA PHE A 398 12.78 0.30 13.87
C PHE A 398 14.02 0.77 13.10
N GLY A 399 15.11 0.97 13.84
CA GLY A 399 16.38 1.43 13.27
C GLY A 399 16.48 2.94 13.16
N LEU A 400 15.76 3.65 14.00
CA LEU A 400 15.87 5.10 14.17
C LEU A 400 17.12 5.46 14.98
N ASP A 401 17.58 6.70 14.91
CA ASP A 401 18.84 7.14 15.52
C ASP A 401 18.92 6.93 17.04
N GLY A 402 17.79 6.99 17.73
CA GLY A 402 17.69 6.71 19.16
C GLY A 402 17.65 5.24 19.55
N ASP A 403 17.49 4.31 18.58
CA ASP A 403 17.23 2.91 18.85
C ASP A 403 18.50 2.11 19.16
N ASP A 404 18.49 1.39 20.25
CA ASP A 404 19.41 0.29 20.56
C ASP A 404 18.65 -1.05 20.60
N VAL A 405 19.35 -2.14 20.93
CA VAL A 405 18.75 -3.50 20.92
C VAL A 405 17.55 -3.63 21.86
N SER A 406 17.46 -2.82 22.90
CA SER A 406 16.36 -2.87 23.87
C SER A 406 15.02 -2.37 23.31
N VAL A 407 15.02 -1.63 22.18
CA VAL A 407 13.81 -1.06 21.58
C VAL A 407 12.78 -2.15 21.20
N PHE A 408 13.22 -3.34 20.86
CA PHE A 408 12.32 -4.44 20.50
C PHE A 408 11.50 -4.92 21.68
N ASP A 409 12.14 -5.12 22.85
CA ASP A 409 11.44 -5.52 24.07
C ASP A 409 10.58 -4.39 24.62
N GLN A 410 11.08 -3.14 24.60
CA GLN A 410 10.31 -1.97 24.99
C GLN A 410 9.04 -1.82 24.15
N THR A 411 9.15 -2.01 22.83
CA THR A 411 7.99 -1.95 21.93
C THR A 411 7.02 -3.12 22.17
N LEU A 412 7.53 -4.33 22.44
CA LEU A 412 6.68 -5.47 22.80
C LEU A 412 5.90 -5.21 24.10
N GLU A 413 6.58 -4.70 25.13
CA GLU A 413 5.94 -4.35 26.39
C GLU A 413 4.86 -3.28 26.20
N PHE A 414 5.18 -2.22 25.46
CA PHE A 414 4.23 -1.16 25.10
C PHE A 414 3.00 -1.72 24.39
N VAL A 415 3.20 -2.57 23.39
CA VAL A 415 2.13 -3.21 22.60
C VAL A 415 1.23 -4.08 23.47
N TYR A 416 1.82 -4.84 24.41
CA TYR A 416 1.06 -5.70 25.32
C TYR A 416 0.31 -4.90 26.37
N LYS A 417 0.96 -3.91 26.97
CA LYS A 417 0.37 -3.06 28.01
C LYS A 417 -0.81 -2.25 27.48
N ASN A 418 -0.69 -1.74 26.26
CA ASN A 418 -1.72 -0.89 25.66
C ASN A 418 -2.75 -1.66 24.81
N GLY A 419 -2.65 -3.00 24.73
CA GLY A 419 -3.62 -3.83 24.02
C GLY A 419 -3.78 -3.46 22.53
N ILE A 420 -2.67 -3.17 21.83
CA ILE A 420 -2.71 -2.84 20.40
C ILE A 420 -3.29 -4.02 19.62
N ASP A 421 -4.43 -3.81 18.97
CA ASP A 421 -5.20 -4.89 18.34
C ASP A 421 -4.47 -5.52 17.14
N PHE A 422 -3.84 -4.69 16.30
CA PHE A 422 -3.06 -5.12 15.13
C PHE A 422 -1.76 -4.34 15.05
N LEU A 423 -0.77 -4.92 14.37
CA LEU A 423 0.56 -4.34 14.23
C LEU A 423 0.98 -4.28 12.76
N VAL A 424 1.60 -3.17 12.40
CA VAL A 424 2.46 -3.05 11.22
C VAL A 424 3.81 -2.58 11.72
N ALA A 425 4.86 -3.29 11.38
CA ALA A 425 6.20 -2.91 11.76
C ALA A 425 7.11 -2.94 10.53
N ASN A 426 7.94 -1.94 10.40
CA ASN A 426 8.93 -1.81 9.35
C ASN A 426 10.29 -1.43 9.94
N ILE A 427 11.36 -1.73 9.21
CA ILE A 427 12.66 -1.10 9.39
C ILE A 427 12.63 0.22 8.62
N ILE A 428 13.28 1.27 9.13
CA ILE A 428 13.35 2.56 8.45
C ILE A 428 13.84 2.39 7.01
N GLN A 429 13.14 2.99 6.07
CA GLN A 429 13.44 2.87 4.65
C GLN A 429 13.77 4.22 4.04
N PRO A 430 14.92 4.36 3.42
CA PRO A 430 15.26 5.54 2.65
C PRO A 430 14.54 5.53 1.30
N TYR A 431 13.23 5.78 1.28
CA TYR A 431 12.49 5.82 0.02
C TYR A 431 12.94 7.00 -0.85
N PRO A 432 13.12 6.81 -2.17
CA PRO A 432 13.61 7.86 -3.05
C PRO A 432 12.73 9.12 -2.97
N GLY A 433 13.39 10.28 -2.95
CA GLY A 433 12.75 11.58 -2.85
C GLY A 433 12.40 12.04 -1.43
N THR A 434 12.55 11.20 -0.40
CA THR A 434 12.33 11.56 1.02
C THR A 434 13.59 12.20 1.63
N GLY A 435 13.41 12.94 2.75
CA GLY A 435 14.52 13.48 3.53
C GLY A 435 15.48 12.39 4.00
N THR A 436 14.95 11.30 4.54
CA THR A 436 15.74 10.12 4.97
C THR A 436 16.57 9.52 3.83
N PHE A 437 16.07 9.51 2.60
CA PHE A 437 16.86 9.07 1.44
C PHE A 437 18.01 10.03 1.14
N GLN A 438 17.72 11.33 1.13
CA GLN A 438 18.73 12.35 0.87
C GLN A 438 19.83 12.32 1.94
N GLU A 439 19.48 12.20 3.20
CA GLU A 439 20.42 12.08 4.31
C GLU A 439 21.26 10.80 4.19
N ALA A 440 20.64 9.66 3.88
CA ALA A 440 21.36 8.40 3.73
C ALA A 440 22.34 8.41 2.55
N VAL A 441 22.02 9.12 1.46
CA VAL A 441 22.92 9.28 0.31
C VAL A 441 24.05 10.25 0.61
N THR A 442 23.75 11.43 1.19
CA THR A 442 24.77 12.47 1.47
C THR A 442 25.68 12.10 2.63
N GLY A 443 25.16 11.40 3.62
CA GLY A 443 25.92 10.88 4.76
C GLY A 443 26.66 9.56 4.49
N GLU A 444 26.54 9.01 3.27
CA GLU A 444 27.17 7.73 2.89
C GLU A 444 26.81 6.57 3.84
N THR A 445 25.59 6.61 4.39
CA THR A 445 25.12 5.59 5.33
C THR A 445 24.37 4.43 4.66
N LEU A 446 24.08 4.52 3.36
CA LEU A 446 23.50 3.42 2.59
C LEU A 446 24.44 2.20 2.60
N LEU A 447 23.86 1.03 2.86
CA LEU A 447 24.63 -0.21 2.88
C LEU A 447 24.97 -0.72 1.46
N PRO A 448 26.10 -1.44 1.26
CA PRO A 448 26.58 -1.82 -0.07
C PRO A 448 25.57 -2.58 -0.94
N TRP A 449 24.69 -3.36 -0.36
CA TRP A 449 23.66 -4.12 -1.10
C TRP A 449 22.48 -3.29 -1.60
N THR A 450 22.44 -1.99 -1.28
CA THR A 450 21.49 -1.06 -1.90
C THR A 450 21.85 -0.71 -3.33
N ALA A 451 23.09 -0.95 -3.74
CA ALA A 451 23.51 -0.80 -5.13
C ALA A 451 22.82 -1.85 -6.02
N CYS A 452 22.45 -1.48 -7.23
CA CYS A 452 21.93 -2.42 -8.21
C CYS A 452 22.99 -3.48 -8.53
N PRO A 453 22.69 -4.80 -8.43
CA PRO A 453 23.64 -5.84 -8.77
C PRO A 453 24.11 -5.72 -10.22
N ALA A 454 25.41 -5.91 -10.45
CA ALA A 454 26.00 -5.81 -11.80
C ALA A 454 25.46 -6.89 -12.77
N ASP A 455 25.03 -8.03 -12.24
CA ASP A 455 24.41 -9.15 -12.98
C ASP A 455 22.87 -9.04 -13.06
N SER A 456 22.31 -7.89 -12.71
CA SER A 456 20.86 -7.68 -12.79
C SER A 456 20.40 -7.69 -14.25
N ASP A 457 19.38 -8.50 -14.54
CA ASP A 457 18.71 -8.55 -15.85
C ASP A 457 17.97 -7.23 -16.19
N ILE A 458 17.70 -6.41 -15.18
CA ILE A 458 17.06 -5.08 -15.28
C ILE A 458 17.98 -4.07 -14.63
N ALA A 459 18.51 -3.13 -15.40
CA ALA A 459 19.30 -2.01 -14.89
C ALA A 459 18.40 -1.07 -14.07
N MET A 460 18.90 -0.60 -12.93
CA MET A 460 18.23 0.33 -12.02
C MET A 460 19.28 1.18 -11.31
N ASP A 461 18.90 2.34 -10.78
CA ASP A 461 19.86 3.18 -10.04
C ASP A 461 20.25 2.55 -8.70
N TYR A 462 19.33 1.83 -8.08
CA TYR A 462 19.54 1.09 -6.82
C TYR A 462 18.91 -0.30 -6.90
N ASN A 463 19.17 -1.12 -5.90
CA ASN A 463 18.53 -2.43 -5.73
C ASN A 463 17.13 -2.26 -5.10
N TRP A 464 16.27 -1.54 -5.82
CA TRP A 464 14.92 -1.16 -5.38
C TRP A 464 14.09 -2.29 -4.76
N PRO A 465 14.18 -3.53 -5.21
CA PRO A 465 13.49 -4.64 -4.56
C PRO A 465 13.75 -4.79 -3.06
N LEU A 466 14.86 -4.30 -2.53
CA LEU A 466 15.17 -4.35 -1.10
C LEU A 466 14.47 -3.26 -0.27
N PHE A 467 13.91 -2.24 -0.93
CA PHE A 467 13.20 -1.13 -0.28
C PHE A 467 11.77 -1.55 0.06
N ASP A 468 11.62 -2.57 0.91
CA ASP A 468 10.37 -3.29 1.17
C ASP A 468 9.86 -3.18 2.62
N GLY A 469 10.51 -2.38 3.44
CA GLY A 469 10.17 -2.19 4.85
C GLY A 469 10.78 -3.23 5.79
N ALA A 470 11.50 -4.23 5.26
CA ALA A 470 11.96 -5.36 6.07
C ALA A 470 13.47 -5.61 5.99
N HIS A 471 14.16 -5.01 5.02
CA HIS A 471 15.61 -5.07 4.92
C HIS A 471 16.25 -3.84 5.57
N VAL A 472 17.36 -4.05 6.26
CA VAL A 472 18.21 -2.95 6.73
C VAL A 472 18.95 -2.38 5.53
N LEU A 473 18.73 -1.12 5.21
CA LEU A 473 19.32 -0.44 4.05
C LEU A 473 20.24 0.72 4.44
N VAL A 474 20.07 1.21 5.67
CA VAL A 474 20.87 2.30 6.25
C VAL A 474 21.62 1.74 7.46
N ARG A 475 22.85 2.20 7.66
CA ARG A 475 23.65 1.81 8.82
C ARG A 475 23.02 2.34 10.11
N PRO A 476 22.65 1.46 11.06
CA PRO A 476 22.13 1.91 12.35
C PRO A 476 23.22 2.62 13.18
N THR A 477 22.80 3.50 14.08
CA THR A 477 23.73 4.31 14.90
C THR A 477 24.15 3.62 16.20
N ARG A 478 23.23 2.91 16.89
CA ARG A 478 23.46 2.35 18.24
C ARG A 478 23.35 0.82 18.30
N MET A 479 23.23 0.17 17.17
CA MET A 479 23.24 -1.29 17.07
C MET A 479 23.87 -1.72 15.74
N SER A 480 24.27 -2.97 15.62
CA SER A 480 24.75 -3.52 14.35
C SER A 480 23.59 -3.78 13.37
N VAL A 481 23.92 -3.91 12.09
CA VAL A 481 22.96 -4.30 11.05
C VAL A 481 22.30 -5.66 11.36
N GLU A 482 23.09 -6.60 11.89
CA GLU A 482 22.61 -7.92 12.25
C GLU A 482 21.65 -7.88 13.45
N GLU A 483 21.96 -7.07 14.46
CA GLU A 483 21.09 -6.86 15.62
C GLU A 483 19.77 -6.24 15.22
N LEU A 484 19.76 -5.21 14.36
CA LEU A 484 18.53 -4.60 13.86
C LEU A 484 17.70 -5.61 13.07
N GLN A 485 18.34 -6.35 12.15
CA GLN A 485 17.62 -7.33 11.32
C GLN A 485 17.05 -8.49 12.15
N ASN A 486 17.81 -9.02 13.09
CA ASN A 486 17.38 -10.12 13.96
C ASN A 486 16.34 -9.66 14.98
N GLY A 487 16.52 -8.45 15.56
CA GLY A 487 15.57 -7.85 16.49
C GLY A 487 14.22 -7.59 15.85
N TYR A 488 14.20 -7.10 14.61
CA TYR A 488 12.95 -6.95 13.83
C TYR A 488 12.20 -8.29 13.66
N TYR A 489 12.94 -9.39 13.38
CA TYR A 489 12.34 -10.73 13.33
C TYR A 489 11.82 -11.20 14.66
N TYR A 490 12.64 -11.02 15.71
CA TYR A 490 12.26 -11.35 17.06
C TYR A 490 10.96 -10.65 17.45
N PHE A 491 10.89 -9.33 17.20
CA PHE A 491 9.68 -8.55 17.48
C PHE A 491 8.44 -9.13 16.79
N LEU A 492 8.50 -9.34 15.48
CA LEU A 492 7.36 -9.89 14.72
C LEU A 492 6.96 -11.28 15.21
N LYS A 493 7.95 -12.15 15.48
CA LYS A 493 7.71 -13.51 15.95
C LYS A 493 7.01 -13.51 17.31
N GLU A 494 7.50 -12.71 18.25
CA GLU A 494 6.92 -12.63 19.60
C GLU A 494 5.56 -11.95 19.59
N ALA A 495 5.41 -10.83 18.89
CA ALA A 495 4.16 -10.10 18.78
C ALA A 495 3.02 -10.93 18.17
N TYR A 496 3.33 -11.80 17.21
CA TYR A 496 2.36 -12.65 16.52
C TYR A 496 2.39 -14.12 16.96
N SER A 497 3.10 -14.44 18.04
CA SER A 497 2.97 -15.73 18.71
C SER A 497 1.57 -15.89 19.32
N LEU A 498 1.16 -17.12 19.62
CA LEU A 498 -0.11 -17.39 20.32
C LEU A 498 -0.19 -16.61 21.63
N THR A 499 0.91 -16.62 22.39
CA THR A 499 1.05 -15.88 23.64
C THR A 499 0.98 -14.37 23.40
N GLY A 500 1.70 -13.85 22.40
CA GLY A 500 1.70 -12.43 22.07
C GLY A 500 0.32 -11.91 21.65
N ILE A 501 -0.42 -12.65 20.82
CA ILE A 501 -1.80 -12.31 20.45
C ILE A 501 -2.72 -12.33 21.67
N SER A 502 -2.57 -13.34 22.56
CA SER A 502 -3.37 -13.43 23.76
C SER A 502 -3.08 -12.29 24.76
N ARG A 503 -1.81 -11.90 24.93
CA ARG A 503 -1.41 -10.81 25.83
C ARG A 503 -1.96 -9.45 25.39
N ARG A 504 -2.15 -9.23 24.10
CA ARG A 504 -2.72 -8.00 23.55
C ARG A 504 -4.25 -7.94 23.64
N PHE A 505 -4.91 -9.08 23.86
CA PHE A 505 -6.36 -9.11 23.89
C PHE A 505 -6.90 -8.56 25.21
N ARG A 506 -7.74 -7.55 25.13
CA ARG A 506 -8.34 -6.85 26.26
C ARG A 506 -9.56 -7.63 26.78
N PHE A 507 -9.31 -8.74 27.53
CA PHE A 507 -10.36 -9.65 28.01
C PHE A 507 -11.43 -8.97 28.85
N LYS A 508 -11.06 -8.00 29.71
CA LYS A 508 -11.99 -7.29 30.58
C LYS A 508 -12.97 -6.42 29.79
N GLU A 509 -12.50 -5.76 28.73
CA GLU A 509 -13.27 -4.79 27.95
C GLU A 509 -14.05 -5.46 26.81
N MET A 510 -13.41 -6.38 26.10
CA MET A 510 -13.98 -7.01 24.91
C MET A 510 -14.78 -8.28 25.24
N GLY A 511 -14.50 -8.93 26.35
CA GLY A 511 -15.08 -10.20 26.76
C GLY A 511 -14.53 -11.40 25.99
N ALA A 512 -14.40 -12.54 26.67
CA ALA A 512 -13.78 -13.76 26.13
C ALA A 512 -14.40 -14.26 24.80
N ARG A 513 -15.67 -13.94 24.53
CA ARG A 513 -16.39 -14.34 23.31
C ARG A 513 -15.80 -13.75 22.03
N LYS A 514 -15.13 -12.59 22.11
CA LYS A 514 -14.48 -11.94 20.94
C LYS A 514 -13.06 -12.43 20.71
N PHE A 515 -12.47 -13.16 21.65
CA PHE A 515 -11.09 -13.65 21.53
C PHE A 515 -10.86 -14.54 20.28
N PRO A 516 -11.71 -15.51 19.94
CA PRO A 516 -11.51 -16.32 18.73
C PRO A 516 -11.45 -15.47 17.45
N GLN A 517 -12.28 -14.44 17.37
CA GLN A 517 -12.28 -13.50 16.24
C GLN A 517 -10.96 -12.72 16.18
N HIS A 518 -10.56 -12.09 17.28
CA HIS A 518 -9.30 -11.37 17.40
C HIS A 518 -8.10 -12.24 17.04
N PHE A 519 -8.11 -13.49 17.54
CA PHE A 519 -7.07 -14.47 17.27
C PHE A 519 -6.95 -14.78 15.77
N VAL A 520 -8.07 -15.12 15.11
CA VAL A 520 -8.07 -15.47 13.68
C VAL A 520 -7.66 -14.28 12.82
N GLU A 521 -8.17 -13.08 13.12
CA GLU A 521 -7.79 -11.87 12.40
C GLU A 521 -6.27 -11.61 12.51
N ASN A 522 -5.71 -11.66 13.73
CA ASN A 522 -4.27 -11.50 13.95
C ASN A 522 -3.44 -12.61 13.31
N TYR A 523 -3.90 -13.85 13.36
CA TYR A 523 -3.24 -14.96 12.70
C TYR A 523 -3.18 -14.74 11.17
N LEU A 524 -4.25 -14.27 10.54
CA LEU A 524 -4.28 -13.96 9.11
C LEU A 524 -3.34 -12.79 8.76
N VAL A 525 -3.34 -11.72 9.57
CA VAL A 525 -2.42 -10.58 9.41
C VAL A 525 -0.97 -11.03 9.56
N SER A 526 -0.67 -11.84 10.58
CA SER A 526 0.67 -12.39 10.82
C SER A 526 1.18 -13.20 9.63
N ARG A 527 0.31 -14.01 9.03
CA ARG A 527 0.66 -14.81 7.86
C ARG A 527 0.98 -13.95 6.65
N TYR A 528 0.30 -12.83 6.49
CA TYR A 528 0.62 -11.89 5.43
C TYR A 528 1.96 -11.17 5.67
N SER A 529 2.17 -10.65 6.89
CA SER A 529 3.36 -9.86 7.23
C SER A 529 4.61 -10.70 7.46
N MET A 530 4.52 -11.82 8.20
CA MET A 530 5.69 -12.61 8.61
C MET A 530 6.20 -13.62 7.59
N ASN A 531 5.29 -14.33 6.91
CA ASN A 531 5.74 -15.48 6.11
C ASN A 531 6.45 -15.09 4.83
N LYS A 532 6.14 -13.93 4.28
CA LYS A 532 6.73 -13.54 2.99
C LYS A 532 8.08 -12.87 3.18
N THR A 533 8.18 -11.98 4.15
CA THR A 533 9.36 -11.16 4.37
C THR A 533 10.41 -11.91 5.18
N ALA A 534 10.03 -12.42 6.35
CA ALA A 534 10.96 -13.11 7.25
C ALA A 534 11.59 -14.36 6.62
N TYR A 535 10.81 -15.18 5.91
CA TYR A 535 11.34 -16.39 5.28
C TYR A 535 12.26 -16.07 4.10
N ALA A 536 11.91 -15.10 3.28
CA ALA A 536 12.72 -14.70 2.14
C ALA A 536 14.08 -14.16 2.58
N ILE A 537 14.10 -13.34 3.63
CA ILE A 537 15.33 -12.76 4.19
C ILE A 537 16.16 -13.84 4.87
N LYS A 538 15.58 -14.66 5.78
CA LYS A 538 16.31 -15.75 6.44
C LYS A 538 16.97 -16.69 5.45
N LYS A 539 16.29 -17.03 4.36
CA LYS A 539 16.84 -17.88 3.30
C LYS A 539 17.96 -17.22 2.51
N ARG A 540 17.95 -15.90 2.37
CA ARG A 540 19.00 -15.12 1.66
C ARG A 540 20.20 -14.82 2.54
N LEU A 541 19.98 -14.44 3.81
CA LEU A 541 21.05 -14.27 4.80
C LEU A 541 21.82 -15.58 5.01
N VAL A 542 21.13 -16.73 5.15
CA VAL A 542 21.74 -18.06 5.30
C VAL A 542 22.45 -18.52 4.02
N LYS A 543 22.13 -17.99 2.84
CA LYS A 543 22.77 -18.36 1.56
C LYS A 543 23.97 -17.49 1.17
N ASN A 544 24.53 -16.69 2.06
CA ASN A 544 25.74 -15.88 1.84
C ASN A 544 25.73 -15.03 0.56
N ARG A 545 24.57 -14.51 0.14
CA ARG A 545 24.50 -13.60 -1.01
C ARG A 545 24.64 -12.12 -0.65
N PHE A 546 24.79 -11.81 0.63
CA PHE A 546 25.23 -10.50 1.08
C PHE A 546 26.68 -10.62 1.52
N PRO A 547 27.63 -9.87 0.95
CA PRO A 547 28.97 -9.84 1.48
C PRO A 547 28.89 -9.33 2.91
N VAL A 548 29.27 -10.17 3.87
CA VAL A 548 29.51 -9.77 5.25
C VAL A 548 30.75 -8.87 5.17
N VAL A 549 30.57 -7.56 5.27
CA VAL A 549 31.70 -6.65 5.42
C VAL A 549 32.18 -6.81 6.85
N GLU A 550 33.13 -7.71 7.04
CA GLU A 550 33.92 -7.79 8.27
C GLU A 550 34.78 -6.53 8.34
N LYS A 551 34.46 -5.66 9.27
CA LYS A 551 35.15 -4.47 9.77
C LYS A 551 34.92 -3.15 9.02
N PRO A 552 34.66 -2.07 9.77
CA PRO A 552 34.66 -0.72 9.22
C PRO A 552 36.10 -0.34 8.86
N GLY A 553 36.39 -0.15 7.57
CA GLY A 553 37.66 0.39 7.12
C GLY A 553 38.23 -0.15 5.82
N GLU A 554 37.76 -1.26 5.26
CA GLU A 554 38.36 -1.87 4.08
C GLU A 554 37.35 -2.26 3.02
N ALA A 555 36.88 -1.33 2.25
CA ALA A 555 36.61 -1.44 0.80
C ALA A 555 36.19 -0.07 0.25
N PRO A 556 36.84 0.44 -0.81
CA PRO A 556 36.31 1.58 -1.53
C PRO A 556 35.01 1.16 -2.22
N LEU A 557 33.95 1.93 -2.02
CA LEU A 557 32.70 1.79 -2.78
C LEU A 557 33.02 1.72 -4.26
N PRO A 558 32.47 0.76 -5.05
CA PRO A 558 32.60 0.78 -6.49
C PRO A 558 32.04 2.12 -6.99
N GLY A 559 32.86 2.84 -7.76
CA GLY A 559 32.71 4.23 -8.14
C GLY A 559 31.27 4.69 -8.32
N ILE A 560 30.79 5.40 -7.34
CA ILE A 560 29.63 6.28 -7.49
C ILE A 560 30.02 7.30 -8.55
N LEU A 561 29.33 7.30 -9.66
CA LEU A 561 29.51 8.21 -10.78
C LEU A 561 29.76 9.62 -10.26
N ARG A 562 30.97 10.13 -10.49
CA ARG A 562 31.27 11.53 -10.31
C ARG A 562 30.23 12.30 -11.13
N ARG A 563 29.44 13.09 -10.44
CA ARG A 563 28.49 14.01 -11.05
C ARG A 563 29.17 14.78 -12.15
N SER A 564 28.68 14.65 -13.37
CA SER A 564 28.83 15.72 -14.34
C SER A 564 28.12 16.94 -13.76
N SER A 565 28.87 17.98 -13.47
CA SER A 565 28.41 19.26 -12.99
C SER A 565 27.43 19.86 -14.01
N VAL A 566 26.14 19.68 -13.74
CA VAL A 566 25.13 20.54 -14.35
C VAL A 566 24.96 21.73 -13.41
N THR A 567 25.69 22.78 -13.72
CA THR A 567 25.48 24.12 -13.16
C THR A 567 24.16 24.68 -13.69
N GLY A 568 23.10 24.50 -12.93
CA GLY A 568 21.83 25.17 -13.13
C GLY A 568 21.45 25.82 -11.79
N GLY A 569 21.71 27.13 -11.65
CA GLY A 569 21.56 27.88 -10.43
C GLY A 569 20.11 27.90 -9.92
N ALA A 570 19.89 27.32 -8.76
CA ALA A 570 18.76 27.64 -7.93
C ALA A 570 19.20 28.71 -6.93
N ARG A 571 18.64 29.91 -7.04
CA ARG A 571 18.80 30.97 -6.04
C ARG A 571 18.06 30.55 -4.76
N PRO A 572 18.64 30.77 -3.59
CA PRO A 572 17.93 30.56 -2.33
C PRO A 572 16.86 31.64 -2.18
N LEU A 573 15.63 31.23 -1.91
CA LEU A 573 14.56 32.11 -1.47
C LEU A 573 14.87 32.56 -0.02
N THR A 574 15.25 33.82 0.13
CA THR A 574 15.38 34.49 1.41
C THR A 574 13.99 34.61 2.06
N ARG A 575 13.92 34.19 3.32
CA ARG A 575 12.81 34.52 4.22
C ARG A 575 12.75 36.05 4.38
N SER A 576 11.61 36.64 4.11
CA SER A 576 11.22 37.96 4.62
C SER A 576 9.80 37.87 5.15
N GLN A 577 9.69 38.10 6.46
CA GLN A 577 8.60 38.54 7.32
C GLN A 577 7.23 37.90 7.16
#